data_bb38df1806ca0e0704964e7bb191b4b1
#
_entry.id   bb38df1806ca0e0704964e7bb191b4b1
#
_cell.length_a   1.000
_cell.length_b   1.000
_cell.length_c   1.000
_cell.angle_alpha   90.00
_cell.angle_beta   90.00
_cell.angle_gamma   90.00
#
_symmetry.space_group_name_H-M   'P 1'
#
loop_
_entity.id
_entity.type
_entity.pdbx_description
1 polymer ?
#
loop_
_entity_poly.entity_id
_entity_poly.type
_entity_poly.pdbx_seq_one_letter_code
_entity_poly.pdbx_strand_id
1 'polypeptide(L)'
;MLAGLDNAKGDCVVIMDADLQHPAEVIPMMINEWEDGYDDVYAYRESRGKESYIRKQLSLLYYKMLQKISKTDILPNVGDFRLLDRKCVDALKSMRETQRYTKGLYCWIGFKKKGVSFKQHDRINGKSSFNYFKLLNLAIEGITSYTVTPLKISTLLGILSSITSFIYMIYVFIKTILFGEEVQGFPTIIIIILFLGGIQLIS
;
A
#
# COMPACT_ATOMS: atom_id res chain seq x y z
N MET A 1 17.96 -3.82 -1.56
CA MET A 1 18.02 -2.35 -1.60
C MET A 1 18.58 -1.75 -0.29
N LEU A 2 17.99 -1.99 0.90
CA LEU A 2 18.44 -1.36 2.17
C LEU A 2 19.93 -1.58 2.45
N ALA A 3 20.44 -2.81 2.32
CA ALA A 3 21.87 -3.11 2.50
C ALA A 3 22.77 -2.30 1.54
N GLY A 4 22.29 -2.02 0.32
CA GLY A 4 23.01 -1.15 -0.61
C GLY A 4 23.04 0.30 -0.14
N LEU A 5 21.90 0.82 0.34
CA LEU A 5 21.82 2.17 0.89
C LEU A 5 22.68 2.33 2.15
N ASP A 6 22.72 1.31 3.02
CA ASP A 6 23.54 1.32 4.24
C ASP A 6 25.03 1.45 3.94
N ASN A 7 25.49 0.87 2.83
CA ASN A 7 26.89 0.86 2.42
C ASN A 7 27.25 1.96 1.41
N ALA A 8 26.28 2.66 0.84
CA ALA A 8 26.53 3.75 -0.10
C ALA A 8 27.11 4.98 0.61
N LYS A 9 28.24 5.53 0.06
CA LYS A 9 29.01 6.64 0.67
C LYS A 9 29.03 7.92 -0.17
N GLY A 10 28.55 7.91 -1.42
CA GLY A 10 28.54 9.08 -2.30
C GLY A 10 27.59 10.20 -1.82
N ASP A 11 27.73 11.41 -2.34
CA ASP A 11 26.88 12.55 -2.05
C ASP A 11 25.44 12.35 -2.57
N CYS A 12 25.33 11.60 -3.67
CA CYS A 12 24.06 11.09 -4.17
C CYS A 12 24.15 9.59 -4.44
N VAL A 13 23.01 8.90 -4.53
CA VAL A 13 22.91 7.45 -4.77
C VAL A 13 21.88 7.18 -5.85
N VAL A 14 22.31 6.47 -6.90
CA VAL A 14 21.40 6.00 -7.94
C VAL A 14 20.94 4.58 -7.61
N ILE A 15 19.63 4.38 -7.62
CA ILE A 15 18.97 3.08 -7.47
C ILE A 15 18.44 2.67 -8.85
N MET A 16 18.83 1.48 -9.33
CA MET A 16 18.34 0.94 -10.60
C MET A 16 18.23 -0.59 -10.53
N ASP A 17 17.35 -1.17 -11.36
CA ASP A 17 17.23 -2.62 -11.48
C ASP A 17 18.40 -3.19 -12.31
N ALA A 18 18.81 -4.41 -11.97
CA ALA A 18 19.93 -5.10 -12.63
C ALA A 18 19.51 -5.82 -13.93
N ASP A 19 18.28 -5.66 -14.43
CA ASP A 19 17.74 -6.34 -15.60
C ASP A 19 18.03 -5.63 -16.94
N LEU A 20 18.85 -4.57 -16.90
CA LEU A 20 19.26 -3.74 -18.04
C LEU A 20 18.11 -3.06 -18.79
N GLN A 21 16.93 -2.96 -18.19
CA GLN A 21 15.81 -2.23 -18.76
C GLN A 21 15.89 -0.71 -18.52
N HIS A 22 16.72 -0.30 -17.57
CA HIS A 22 16.96 1.11 -17.26
C HIS A 22 18.21 1.60 -18.00
N PRO A 23 18.08 2.56 -18.96
CA PRO A 23 19.23 3.08 -19.70
C PRO A 23 20.13 3.93 -18.79
N ALA A 24 21.42 3.61 -18.76
CA ALA A 24 22.39 4.35 -17.96
C ALA A 24 22.57 5.79 -18.45
N GLU A 25 22.22 6.07 -19.71
CA GLU A 25 22.28 7.40 -20.34
C GLU A 25 21.34 8.44 -19.69
N VAL A 26 20.39 7.96 -18.89
CA VAL A 26 19.47 8.84 -18.11
C VAL A 26 20.16 9.39 -16.86
N ILE A 27 21.20 8.72 -16.35
CA ILE A 27 21.88 9.11 -15.11
C ILE A 27 22.47 10.53 -15.19
N PRO A 28 23.17 10.95 -16.26
CA PRO A 28 23.64 12.33 -16.38
C PRO A 28 22.53 13.37 -16.32
N MET A 29 21.35 13.08 -16.90
CA MET A 29 20.20 13.98 -16.82
C MET A 29 19.67 14.07 -15.37
N MET A 30 19.69 12.96 -14.63
CA MET A 30 19.29 12.96 -13.22
C MET A 30 20.28 13.75 -12.34
N ILE A 31 21.58 13.68 -12.65
CA ILE A 31 22.62 14.44 -11.95
C ILE A 31 22.42 15.94 -12.16
N ASN A 32 22.15 16.38 -13.38
CA ASN A 32 21.89 17.80 -13.66
C ASN A 32 20.70 18.31 -12.86
N GLU A 33 19.57 17.57 -12.79
CA GLU A 33 18.43 17.98 -11.99
C GLU A 33 18.75 17.97 -10.48
N TRP A 34 19.59 17.06 -10.02
CA TRP A 34 20.07 17.07 -8.64
C TRP A 34 20.95 18.29 -8.33
N GLU A 35 21.86 18.66 -9.24
CA GLU A 35 22.66 19.88 -9.12
C GLU A 35 21.82 21.15 -9.15
N ASP A 36 20.65 21.12 -9.85
CA ASP A 36 19.62 22.18 -9.82
C ASP A 36 18.83 22.24 -8.50
N GLY A 37 19.18 21.38 -7.52
CA GLY A 37 18.68 21.41 -6.16
C GLY A 37 17.41 20.58 -5.94
N TYR A 38 17.19 19.55 -6.73
CA TYR A 38 16.20 18.52 -6.44
C TYR A 38 16.83 17.38 -5.64
N ASP A 39 16.12 16.88 -4.63
CA ASP A 39 16.64 15.90 -3.67
C ASP A 39 16.34 14.45 -4.06
N ASP A 40 15.24 14.22 -4.80
CA ASP A 40 14.77 12.93 -5.29
C ASP A 40 14.42 13.07 -6.78
N VAL A 41 15.33 12.67 -7.64
CA VAL A 41 15.11 12.66 -9.08
C VAL A 41 14.71 11.26 -9.51
N TYR A 42 13.44 11.07 -9.89
CA TYR A 42 12.89 9.78 -10.28
C TYR A 42 12.72 9.67 -11.79
N ALA A 43 13.02 8.51 -12.33
CA ALA A 43 12.76 8.21 -13.72
C ALA A 43 11.35 7.64 -13.92
N TYR A 44 10.62 8.15 -14.90
CA TYR A 44 9.32 7.62 -15.29
C TYR A 44 9.29 7.22 -16.76
N ARG A 45 8.56 6.15 -17.05
CA ARG A 45 8.45 5.61 -18.41
C ARG A 45 7.50 6.45 -19.25
N GLU A 46 7.94 6.87 -20.45
CA GLU A 46 7.09 7.58 -21.41
C GLU A 46 5.91 6.72 -21.88
N SER A 47 6.13 5.41 -22.05
CA SER A 47 5.07 4.48 -22.42
C SER A 47 5.25 3.14 -21.70
N ARG A 48 4.15 2.46 -21.40
CA ARG A 48 4.16 1.11 -20.78
C ARG A 48 4.26 -0.03 -21.79
N GLY A 49 4.50 0.26 -23.08
CA GLY A 49 4.54 -0.76 -24.12
C GLY A 49 3.17 -1.46 -24.34
N LYS A 50 3.18 -2.69 -24.84
CA LYS A 50 1.98 -3.50 -25.10
C LYS A 50 1.44 -4.15 -23.82
N GLU A 51 0.93 -3.36 -22.87
CA GLU A 51 0.18 -3.92 -21.74
C GLU A 51 -1.25 -4.26 -22.14
N SER A 52 -1.79 -5.37 -21.58
CA SER A 52 -3.21 -5.70 -21.73
C SER A 52 -4.07 -4.55 -21.17
N TYR A 53 -5.12 -4.17 -21.91
CA TYR A 53 -6.06 -3.10 -21.51
C TYR A 53 -6.63 -3.32 -20.09
N ILE A 54 -6.98 -4.56 -19.75
CA ILE A 54 -7.49 -4.94 -18.42
C ILE A 54 -6.46 -4.64 -17.34
N ARG A 55 -5.20 -5.00 -17.56
CA ARG A 55 -4.11 -4.75 -16.60
C ARG A 55 -3.87 -3.26 -16.39
N LYS A 56 -3.95 -2.47 -17.44
CA LYS A 56 -3.84 -1.00 -17.37
C LYS A 56 -4.96 -0.40 -16.52
N GLN A 57 -6.22 -0.82 -16.76
CA GLN A 57 -7.38 -0.33 -16.00
C GLN A 57 -7.31 -0.71 -14.51
N LEU A 58 -6.96 -1.96 -14.21
CA LEU A 58 -6.80 -2.42 -12.83
C LEU A 58 -5.67 -1.65 -12.11
N SER A 59 -4.56 -1.40 -12.79
CA SER A 59 -3.46 -0.61 -12.24
C SER A 59 -3.88 0.84 -11.95
N LEU A 60 -4.59 1.49 -12.86
CA LEU A 60 -5.10 2.85 -12.68
C LEU A 60 -6.10 2.93 -11.52
N LEU A 61 -7.03 1.96 -11.44
CA LEU A 61 -7.99 1.87 -10.34
C LEU A 61 -7.27 1.69 -8.99
N TYR A 62 -6.26 0.81 -8.95
CA TYR A 62 -5.44 0.59 -7.76
C TYR A 62 -4.75 1.88 -7.29
N TYR A 63 -4.04 2.58 -8.19
CA TYR A 63 -3.36 3.83 -7.83
C TYR A 63 -4.35 4.93 -7.40
N LYS A 64 -5.49 5.04 -8.08
CA LYS A 64 -6.54 6.01 -7.71
C LYS A 64 -7.13 5.71 -6.33
N MET A 65 -7.34 4.41 -6.03
CA MET A 65 -7.81 3.98 -4.71
C MET A 65 -6.74 4.24 -3.64
N LEU A 66 -5.48 3.93 -3.93
CA LEU A 66 -4.36 4.14 -3.02
C LEU A 66 -4.16 5.64 -2.72
N GLN A 67 -4.23 6.52 -3.71
CA GLN A 67 -4.16 7.98 -3.53
C GLN A 67 -5.32 8.53 -2.69
N LYS A 68 -6.53 7.97 -2.86
CA LYS A 68 -7.72 8.40 -2.09
C LYS A 68 -7.66 7.95 -0.63
N ILE A 69 -7.06 6.79 -0.37
CA ILE A 69 -7.04 6.16 0.95
C ILE A 69 -5.76 6.51 1.72
N SER A 70 -4.62 6.58 1.02
CA SER A 70 -3.35 7.03 1.54
C SER A 70 -3.28 8.55 1.39
N LYS A 71 -2.98 9.27 2.44
CA LYS A 71 -2.75 10.74 2.39
C LYS A 71 -1.44 11.11 1.68
N THR A 72 -0.84 10.18 0.95
CA THR A 72 0.48 10.28 0.33
C THR A 72 0.32 10.30 -1.19
N ASP A 73 0.88 11.29 -1.86
CA ASP A 73 0.87 11.41 -3.33
C ASP A 73 1.80 10.38 -3.99
N ILE A 74 1.33 9.13 -4.03
CA ILE A 74 2.06 8.05 -4.69
C ILE A 74 1.98 8.25 -6.20
N LEU A 75 3.13 8.51 -6.81
CA LEU A 75 3.24 8.77 -8.23
C LEU A 75 2.99 7.49 -9.06
N PRO A 76 1.98 7.50 -9.97
CA PRO A 76 1.75 6.37 -10.87
C PRO A 76 2.89 6.27 -11.89
N ASN A 77 3.18 5.05 -12.35
CA ASN A 77 4.19 4.77 -13.39
C ASN A 77 5.66 5.03 -13.02
N VAL A 78 5.95 5.35 -11.78
CA VAL A 78 7.30 5.53 -11.27
C VAL A 78 7.80 4.20 -10.69
N GLY A 79 8.98 3.78 -11.14
CA GLY A 79 9.72 2.63 -10.61
C GLY A 79 10.66 3.03 -9.47
N ASP A 80 11.57 2.11 -9.16
CA ASP A 80 12.65 2.35 -8.20
C ASP A 80 13.89 3.00 -8.86
N PHE A 81 13.87 3.26 -10.18
CA PHE A 81 14.94 3.95 -10.87
C PHE A 81 14.92 5.44 -10.50
N ARG A 82 15.85 5.83 -9.63
CA ARG A 82 15.96 7.19 -9.12
C ARG A 82 17.34 7.53 -8.58
N LEU A 83 17.64 8.82 -8.56
CA LEU A 83 18.79 9.40 -7.89
C LEU A 83 18.30 10.08 -6.61
N LEU A 84 18.94 9.77 -5.49
CA LEU A 84 18.62 10.30 -4.17
C LEU A 84 19.82 11.08 -3.64
N ASP A 85 19.60 12.28 -3.18
CA ASP A 85 20.55 13.06 -2.38
C ASP A 85 20.91 12.33 -1.08
N ARG A 86 22.08 12.61 -0.52
CA ARG A 86 22.55 12.02 0.74
C ARG A 86 21.53 12.14 1.87
N LYS A 87 20.91 13.31 2.02
CA LYS A 87 19.87 13.55 3.05
C LYS A 87 18.63 12.65 2.87
N CYS A 88 18.22 12.37 1.62
CA CYS A 88 17.15 11.42 1.33
C CYS A 88 17.54 9.99 1.71
N VAL A 89 18.78 9.59 1.37
CA VAL A 89 19.32 8.27 1.74
C VAL A 89 19.36 8.11 3.26
N ASP A 90 19.83 9.11 3.98
CA ASP A 90 19.94 9.06 5.45
C ASP A 90 18.55 9.02 6.12
N ALA A 91 17.57 9.76 5.57
CA ALA A 91 16.19 9.66 6.01
C ALA A 91 15.61 8.25 5.78
N LEU A 92 15.85 7.64 4.61
CA LEU A 92 15.42 6.27 4.32
C LEU A 92 16.13 5.23 5.21
N LYS A 93 17.39 5.46 5.56
CA LYS A 93 18.15 4.59 6.46
C LYS A 93 17.64 4.64 7.90
N SER A 94 17.10 5.78 8.35
CA SER A 94 16.51 5.89 9.68
C SER A 94 15.22 5.10 9.84
N MET A 95 14.51 4.85 8.73
CA MET A 95 13.30 4.04 8.72
C MET A 95 13.64 2.54 8.62
N ARG A 96 13.50 1.80 9.72
CA ARG A 96 13.86 0.37 9.83
C ARG A 96 12.65 -0.57 9.80
N GLU A 97 11.60 -0.17 9.08
CA GLU A 97 10.39 -0.98 8.92
C GLU A 97 10.69 -2.32 8.23
N THR A 98 10.08 -3.39 8.72
CA THR A 98 10.27 -4.75 8.18
C THR A 98 9.56 -4.92 6.84
N GLN A 99 8.34 -4.40 6.73
CA GLN A 99 7.58 -4.39 5.48
C GLN A 99 7.71 -3.03 4.81
N ARG A 100 8.52 -2.95 3.76
CA ARG A 100 8.85 -1.71 3.08
C ARG A 100 8.21 -1.65 1.70
N TYR A 101 7.14 -0.91 1.58
CA TYR A 101 6.64 -0.50 0.28
C TYR A 101 7.42 0.75 -0.18
N THR A 102 8.54 0.55 -0.87
CA THR A 102 9.52 1.60 -1.22
C THR A 102 8.91 2.81 -1.90
N LYS A 103 7.95 2.62 -2.80
CA LYS A 103 7.26 3.72 -3.50
C LYS A 103 6.55 4.69 -2.56
N GLY A 104 5.98 4.19 -1.48
CA GLY A 104 5.35 5.01 -0.47
C GLY A 104 6.38 5.71 0.41
N LEU A 105 7.47 5.03 0.78
CA LEU A 105 8.55 5.63 1.59
C LEU A 105 9.17 6.84 0.90
N TYR A 106 9.43 6.76 -0.40
CA TYR A 106 9.92 7.90 -1.16
C TYR A 106 8.97 9.09 -1.14
N CYS A 107 7.67 8.84 -1.10
CA CYS A 107 6.68 9.91 -0.98
C CYS A 107 6.57 10.45 0.44
N TRP A 108 6.74 9.57 1.43
CA TRP A 108 6.64 9.91 2.85
C TRP A 108 7.74 10.84 3.34
N ILE A 109 8.98 10.69 2.85
CA ILE A 109 10.11 11.53 3.27
C ILE A 109 10.00 13.01 2.86
N GLY A 110 9.11 13.35 1.92
CA GLY A 110 8.69 14.73 1.66
C GLY A 110 9.72 15.66 1.00
N PHE A 111 10.83 15.13 0.47
CA PHE A 111 11.87 15.94 -0.18
C PHE A 111 11.43 16.46 -1.56
N LYS A 112 12.15 17.48 -2.07
CA LYS A 112 11.88 18.12 -3.36
C LYS A 112 12.16 17.16 -4.52
N LYS A 113 11.12 16.86 -5.33
CA LYS A 113 11.16 15.83 -6.36
C LYS A 113 11.13 16.39 -7.77
N LYS A 114 11.80 15.68 -8.68
CA LYS A 114 11.74 15.93 -10.11
C LYS A 114 11.62 14.64 -10.90
N GLY A 115 10.79 14.64 -11.93
CA GLY A 115 10.65 13.51 -12.84
C GLY A 115 11.47 13.71 -14.10
N VAL A 116 12.20 12.67 -14.52
CA VAL A 116 12.91 12.58 -15.80
C VAL A 116 12.31 11.45 -16.62
N SER A 117 11.89 11.74 -17.85
CA SER A 117 11.32 10.71 -18.73
C SER A 117 12.38 9.83 -19.34
N PHE A 118 12.08 8.54 -19.55
CA PHE A 118 12.92 7.64 -20.29
C PHE A 118 12.15 6.62 -21.12
N LYS A 119 12.77 6.15 -22.19
CA LYS A 119 12.28 5.02 -22.98
C LYS A 119 12.88 3.75 -22.42
N GLN A 120 12.03 2.83 -21.98
CA GLN A 120 12.48 1.56 -21.45
C GLN A 120 13.05 0.68 -22.57
N HIS A 121 14.17 0.04 -22.34
CA HIS A 121 14.71 -0.98 -23.23
C HIS A 121 13.93 -2.30 -23.07
N ASP A 122 13.87 -3.08 -24.15
CA ASP A 122 13.31 -4.43 -24.07
C ASP A 122 14.19 -5.32 -23.20
N ARG A 123 13.58 -6.25 -22.48
CA ARG A 123 14.33 -7.22 -21.69
C ARG A 123 15.24 -8.05 -22.58
N ILE A 124 16.52 -8.07 -22.28
CA ILE A 124 17.51 -8.87 -23.01
C ILE A 124 17.30 -10.37 -22.72
N ASN A 125 16.93 -10.72 -21.47
CA ASN A 125 16.69 -12.10 -21.04
C ASN A 125 15.59 -12.20 -19.96
N GLY A 126 14.86 -13.33 -19.97
CA GLY A 126 13.93 -13.69 -18.90
C GLY A 126 12.44 -13.41 -19.21
N LYS A 127 11.57 -14.16 -18.54
CA LYS A 127 10.12 -13.97 -18.55
C LYS A 127 9.70 -13.22 -17.28
N SER A 128 8.67 -12.39 -17.38
CA SER A 128 8.09 -11.73 -16.21
C SER A 128 7.65 -12.79 -15.18
N SER A 129 8.20 -12.76 -13.97
CA SER A 129 7.85 -13.68 -12.89
C SER A 129 6.59 -13.26 -12.12
N PHE A 130 5.93 -12.16 -12.53
CA PHE A 130 4.72 -11.66 -11.87
C PHE A 130 3.47 -12.40 -12.37
N ASN A 131 2.96 -13.30 -11.52
CA ASN A 131 1.65 -13.93 -11.68
C ASN A 131 0.57 -13.00 -11.05
N TYR A 132 -0.71 -13.15 -11.46
CA TYR A 132 -1.84 -12.36 -10.95
C TYR A 132 -1.95 -12.40 -9.42
N PHE A 133 -1.70 -13.57 -8.80
CA PHE A 133 -1.69 -13.71 -7.34
C PHE A 133 -0.59 -12.86 -6.66
N LYS A 134 0.61 -12.80 -7.24
CA LYS A 134 1.69 -11.96 -6.72
C LYS A 134 1.36 -10.46 -6.84
N LEU A 135 0.69 -10.05 -7.92
CA LEU A 135 0.21 -8.68 -8.09
C LEU A 135 -0.87 -8.32 -7.08
N LEU A 136 -1.79 -9.26 -6.79
CA LEU A 136 -2.83 -9.06 -5.79
C LEU A 136 -2.23 -8.92 -4.38
N ASN A 137 -1.29 -9.80 -4.01
CA ASN A 137 -0.60 -9.70 -2.72
C ASN A 137 0.17 -8.38 -2.59
N LEU A 138 0.90 -7.97 -3.62
CA LEU A 138 1.59 -6.68 -3.62
C LEU A 138 0.62 -5.50 -3.48
N ALA A 139 -0.58 -5.61 -4.08
CA ALA A 139 -1.62 -4.60 -3.95
C ALA A 139 -2.17 -4.53 -2.51
N ILE A 140 -2.42 -5.68 -1.88
CA ILE A 140 -2.86 -5.77 -0.49
C ILE A 140 -1.78 -5.21 0.44
N GLU A 141 -0.53 -5.63 0.27
CA GLU A 141 0.60 -5.11 1.05
C GLU A 141 0.73 -3.58 0.92
N GLY A 142 0.59 -3.04 -0.29
CA GLY A 142 0.61 -1.59 -0.52
C GLY A 142 -0.53 -0.87 0.21
N ILE A 143 -1.74 -1.43 0.22
CA ILE A 143 -2.88 -0.85 0.94
C ILE A 143 -2.67 -0.93 2.45
N THR A 144 -2.32 -2.10 2.98
CA THR A 144 -2.19 -2.32 4.43
C THR A 144 -1.01 -1.59 5.05
N SER A 145 0.07 -1.36 4.28
CA SER A 145 1.26 -0.64 4.76
C SER A 145 1.06 0.86 4.92
N TYR A 146 0.14 1.46 4.14
CA TYR A 146 -0.04 2.93 4.12
C TYR A 146 -1.42 3.40 4.55
N THR A 147 -2.29 2.49 4.96
CA THR A 147 -3.61 2.89 5.40
C THR A 147 -4.16 1.98 6.49
N VAL A 148 -4.72 2.61 7.50
CA VAL A 148 -5.52 1.95 8.54
C VAL A 148 -7.01 1.83 8.15
N THR A 149 -7.36 2.21 6.92
CA THR A 149 -8.76 2.22 6.45
C THR A 149 -9.42 0.85 6.51
N PRO A 150 -8.79 -0.27 6.09
CA PRO A 150 -9.38 -1.60 6.22
C PRO A 150 -9.71 -1.95 7.68
N LEU A 151 -8.80 -1.60 8.60
CA LEU A 151 -9.02 -1.80 10.03
C LEU A 151 -10.19 -0.97 10.55
N LYS A 152 -10.28 0.31 10.17
CA LYS A 152 -11.42 1.18 10.55
C LYS A 152 -12.75 0.68 10.02
N ILE A 153 -12.79 0.16 8.79
CA ILE A 153 -14.01 -0.45 8.22
C ILE A 153 -14.39 -1.70 9.01
N SER A 154 -13.44 -2.57 9.33
CA SER A 154 -13.68 -3.76 10.13
C SER A 154 -14.23 -3.39 11.53
N THR A 155 -13.59 -2.42 12.21
CA THR A 155 -14.06 -1.92 13.50
C THR A 155 -15.47 -1.34 13.42
N LEU A 156 -15.77 -0.54 12.38
CA LEU A 156 -17.12 0.04 12.20
C LEU A 156 -18.17 -1.04 11.99
N LEU A 157 -17.89 -2.03 11.14
CA LEU A 157 -18.77 -3.17 10.91
C LEU A 157 -18.97 -3.99 12.20
N GLY A 158 -17.91 -4.20 12.97
CA GLY A 158 -17.96 -4.86 14.28
C GLY A 158 -18.86 -4.12 15.26
N ILE A 159 -18.72 -2.81 15.38
CA ILE A 159 -19.56 -1.97 16.25
C ILE A 159 -21.02 -2.04 15.81
N LEU A 160 -21.33 -1.88 14.53
CA LEU A 160 -22.69 -1.94 14.00
C LEU A 160 -23.33 -3.32 14.27
N SER A 161 -22.60 -4.40 13.99
CA SER A 161 -23.04 -5.76 14.30
C SER A 161 -23.30 -5.98 15.78
N SER A 162 -22.43 -5.47 16.65
CA SER A 162 -22.56 -5.58 18.09
C SER A 162 -23.78 -4.83 18.60
N ILE A 163 -24.00 -3.59 18.14
CA ILE A 163 -25.18 -2.80 18.52
C ILE A 163 -26.47 -3.52 18.09
N THR A 164 -26.52 -4.02 16.85
CA THR A 164 -27.67 -4.77 16.34
C THR A 164 -27.94 -6.02 17.16
N SER A 165 -26.90 -6.79 17.50
CA SER A 165 -27.00 -7.97 18.35
C SER A 165 -27.52 -7.62 19.74
N PHE A 166 -27.05 -6.53 20.31
CA PHE A 166 -27.46 -6.07 21.63
C PHE A 166 -28.93 -5.65 21.65
N ILE A 167 -29.40 -4.91 20.66
CA ILE A 167 -30.81 -4.53 20.51
C ILE A 167 -31.69 -5.79 20.36
N TYR A 168 -31.28 -6.74 19.55
CA TYR A 168 -31.99 -8.00 19.37
C TYR A 168 -32.00 -8.85 20.63
N MET A 169 -30.93 -8.86 21.41
CA MET A 169 -30.88 -9.51 22.71
C MET A 169 -31.93 -8.93 23.69
N ILE A 170 -32.01 -7.58 23.76
CA ILE A 170 -33.01 -6.92 24.60
C ILE A 170 -34.45 -7.26 24.14
N TYR A 171 -34.67 -7.25 22.83
CA TYR A 171 -35.96 -7.64 22.25
C TYR A 171 -36.37 -9.07 22.65
N VAL A 172 -35.48 -10.05 22.48
CA VAL A 172 -35.72 -11.44 22.86
C VAL A 172 -35.97 -11.56 24.34
N PHE A 173 -35.20 -10.86 25.18
CA PHE A 173 -35.38 -10.84 26.64
C PHE A 173 -36.77 -10.33 27.04
N ILE A 174 -37.19 -9.18 26.53
CA ILE A 174 -38.50 -8.59 26.80
C ILE A 174 -39.62 -9.50 26.29
N LYS A 175 -39.54 -10.00 25.07
CA LYS A 175 -40.49 -10.91 24.46
C LYS A 175 -40.72 -12.15 25.34
N THR A 176 -39.61 -12.76 25.79
CA THR A 176 -39.68 -13.98 26.64
C THR A 176 -40.36 -13.73 27.98
N ILE A 177 -40.12 -12.57 28.60
CA ILE A 177 -40.78 -12.22 29.88
C ILE A 177 -42.28 -11.97 29.72
N LEU A 178 -42.67 -11.28 28.64
CA LEU A 178 -44.05 -10.86 28.45
C LEU A 178 -44.97 -11.96 27.88
N PHE A 179 -44.43 -12.76 26.95
CA PHE A 179 -45.21 -13.72 26.17
C PHE A 179 -44.84 -15.18 26.44
N GLY A 180 -43.74 -15.42 27.18
CA GLY A 180 -43.15 -16.75 27.30
C GLY A 180 -42.51 -17.27 26.02
N GLU A 181 -41.95 -18.44 26.08
CA GLU A 181 -41.42 -19.17 24.91
C GLU A 181 -41.77 -20.64 25.02
N GLU A 182 -42.15 -21.24 23.88
CA GLU A 182 -42.54 -22.64 23.79
C GLU A 182 -41.34 -23.60 24.07
N VAL A 183 -40.14 -23.16 23.76
CA VAL A 183 -38.91 -23.93 23.94
C VAL A 183 -38.08 -23.36 25.07
N GLN A 184 -38.05 -24.06 26.21
CA GLN A 184 -37.27 -23.67 27.38
C GLN A 184 -35.77 -23.66 27.07
N GLY A 185 -35.09 -22.57 27.44
CA GLY A 185 -33.63 -22.40 27.26
C GLY A 185 -33.25 -21.81 25.90
N PHE A 186 -34.10 -21.79 24.88
CA PHE A 186 -33.78 -21.22 23.57
C PHE A 186 -33.44 -19.71 23.64
N PRO A 187 -34.19 -18.85 24.31
CA PRO A 187 -33.84 -17.44 24.50
C PRO A 187 -32.51 -17.24 25.21
N THR A 188 -32.21 -18.05 26.22
CA THR A 188 -30.96 -17.97 26.98
C THR A 188 -29.74 -18.24 26.07
N ILE A 189 -29.83 -19.25 25.22
CA ILE A 189 -28.76 -19.57 24.26
C ILE A 189 -28.54 -18.43 23.27
N ILE A 190 -29.60 -17.87 22.71
CA ILE A 190 -29.51 -16.74 21.76
C ILE A 190 -28.87 -15.52 22.45
N ILE A 191 -29.32 -15.17 23.68
CA ILE A 191 -28.78 -14.04 24.43
C ILE A 191 -27.27 -14.22 24.66
N ILE A 192 -26.83 -15.41 25.09
CA ILE A 192 -25.42 -15.68 25.34
C ILE A 192 -24.60 -15.58 24.05
N ILE A 193 -25.08 -16.17 22.95
CA ILE A 193 -24.39 -16.11 21.65
C ILE A 193 -24.25 -14.68 21.14
N LEU A 194 -25.32 -13.89 21.19
CA LEU A 194 -25.32 -12.50 20.74
C LEU A 194 -24.43 -11.62 21.63
N PHE A 195 -24.45 -11.84 22.94
CA PHE A 195 -23.63 -11.09 23.89
C PHE A 195 -22.13 -11.37 23.69
N LEU A 196 -21.75 -12.65 23.65
CA LEU A 196 -20.34 -13.05 23.43
C LEU A 196 -19.88 -12.64 22.03
N GLY A 197 -20.69 -12.86 20.98
CA GLY A 197 -20.39 -12.45 19.64
C GLY A 197 -20.22 -10.93 19.49
N GLY A 198 -21.08 -10.15 20.17
CA GLY A 198 -20.96 -8.70 20.21
C GLY A 198 -19.66 -8.22 20.85
N ILE A 199 -19.26 -8.79 21.97
CA ILE A 199 -17.98 -8.47 22.62
C ILE A 199 -16.80 -8.83 21.70
N GLN A 200 -16.84 -10.01 21.08
CA GLN A 200 -15.77 -10.49 20.19
C GLN A 200 -15.59 -9.61 18.94
N LEU A 201 -16.64 -8.98 18.44
CA LEU A 201 -16.58 -8.08 17.28
C LEU A 201 -16.07 -6.68 17.64
N ILE A 202 -16.10 -6.28 18.90
CA ILE A 202 -15.56 -5.00 19.39
C ILE A 202 -14.06 -5.13 19.72
N SER A 203 -13.63 -6.30 20.15
CA SER A 203 -12.25 -6.60 20.54
C SER A 203 -11.32 -6.76 19.31
#